data_fa64da503c50072d1e0b3ff33524d2a5
#
_entry.id   fa64da503c50072d1e0b3ff33524d2a5
#
_cell.length_a   1.000
_cell.length_b   1.000
_cell.length_c   1.000
_cell.angle_alpha   90.00
_cell.angle_beta   90.00
_cell.angle_gamma   90.00
#
_symmetry.space_group_name_H-M   'P 1'
#
loop_
_entity.id
_entity.type
_entity.pdbx_description
1 polymer ?
#
loop_
_entity_poly.entity_id
_entity_poly.type
_entity_poly.pdbx_seq_one_letter_code
_entity_poly.pdbx_strand_id
1 'polypeptide(L)' 'MREPLEVKKEKLRADLVRANEKAREWQARARDIERQITECENMEILQAVRGVASSPEELRAVLDLIRTMTTSPTTNFEK' A
#
# COMPACT_ATOMS: atom_id res chain seq x y z
N MET A 1 -19.49 -37.71 -26.30
CA MET A 1 -19.40 -36.36 -26.81
C MET A 1 -19.86 -35.38 -25.76
N ARG A 2 -19.12 -34.32 -25.60
CA ARG A 2 -19.44 -33.33 -24.54
C ARG A 2 -20.40 -32.29 -25.07
N GLU A 3 -21.29 -31.85 -24.21
CA GLU A 3 -22.25 -30.83 -24.57
C GLU A 3 -21.60 -29.50 -24.81
N PRO A 4 -22.13 -28.69 -25.72
CA PRO A 4 -21.57 -27.36 -25.98
C PRO A 4 -21.55 -26.46 -24.76
N LEU A 5 -22.58 -26.57 -23.92
CA LEU A 5 -22.63 -25.74 -22.71
C LEU A 5 -21.55 -26.13 -21.71
N GLU A 6 -21.21 -27.41 -21.63
CA GLU A 6 -20.14 -27.82 -20.75
C GLU A 6 -18.80 -27.31 -21.22
N VAL A 7 -18.58 -27.36 -22.54
CA VAL A 7 -17.33 -26.82 -23.08
C VAL A 7 -17.25 -25.33 -22.82
N LYS A 8 -18.37 -24.64 -22.99
CA LYS A 8 -18.39 -23.21 -22.74
C LYS A 8 -18.11 -22.89 -21.28
N LYS A 9 -18.68 -23.69 -20.38
CA LYS A 9 -18.46 -23.49 -18.94
C LYS A 9 -17.00 -23.67 -18.58
N GLU A 10 -16.35 -24.66 -19.14
CA GLU A 10 -14.94 -24.88 -18.85
C GLU A 10 -14.10 -23.72 -19.31
N LYS A 11 -14.42 -23.20 -20.48
CA LYS A 11 -13.71 -22.05 -20.99
C LYS A 11 -13.89 -20.84 -20.09
N LEU A 12 -15.13 -20.63 -19.65
CA LEU A 12 -15.42 -19.50 -18.78
C LEU A 12 -14.72 -19.65 -17.44
N ARG A 13 -14.65 -20.86 -16.91
CA ARG A 13 -13.93 -21.07 -15.65
C ARG A 13 -12.45 -20.78 -15.79
N ALA A 14 -11.86 -21.20 -16.91
CA ALA A 14 -10.45 -20.89 -17.15
C ALA A 14 -10.24 -19.40 -17.27
N ASP A 15 -11.17 -18.72 -17.94
CA ASP A 15 -11.08 -17.27 -18.05
C ASP A 15 -11.20 -16.60 -16.70
N LEU A 16 -12.06 -17.13 -15.85
CA LEU A 16 -12.24 -16.58 -14.50
C LEU A 16 -10.96 -16.72 -13.69
N VAL A 17 -10.31 -17.87 -13.77
CA VAL A 17 -9.07 -18.07 -13.05
C VAL A 17 -8.02 -17.05 -13.49
N ARG A 18 -7.89 -16.87 -14.80
CA ARG A 18 -6.93 -15.90 -15.31
C ARG A 18 -7.27 -14.47 -14.87
N ALA A 19 -8.55 -14.14 -14.89
CA ALA A 19 -8.97 -12.80 -14.46
C ALA A 19 -8.67 -12.59 -12.98
N ASN A 20 -8.90 -13.61 -12.16
CA ASN A 20 -8.62 -13.50 -10.74
C ASN A 20 -7.13 -13.37 -10.47
N GLU A 21 -6.31 -14.08 -11.24
CA GLU A 21 -4.87 -13.94 -11.10
C GLU A 21 -4.41 -12.53 -11.46
N LYS A 22 -4.96 -11.99 -12.54
CA LYS A 22 -4.65 -10.61 -12.91
C LYS A 22 -5.07 -9.64 -11.84
N ALA A 23 -6.25 -9.85 -11.28
CA ALA A 23 -6.75 -8.96 -10.24
C ALA A 23 -5.81 -8.98 -9.03
N ARG A 24 -5.31 -10.16 -8.67
CA ARG A 24 -4.40 -10.25 -7.55
C ARG A 24 -3.08 -9.53 -7.83
N GLU A 25 -2.59 -9.67 -9.07
CA GLU A 25 -1.37 -8.97 -9.44
C GLU A 25 -1.55 -7.45 -9.34
N TRP A 26 -2.69 -6.96 -9.82
CA TRP A 26 -2.94 -5.53 -9.78
C TRP A 26 -3.13 -5.03 -8.35
N GLN A 27 -3.76 -5.83 -7.50
CA GLN A 27 -3.91 -5.46 -6.10
C GLN A 27 -2.55 -5.39 -5.40
N ALA A 28 -1.68 -6.34 -5.69
CA ALA A 28 -0.35 -6.32 -5.12
C ALA A 28 0.41 -5.09 -5.60
N ARG A 29 0.26 -4.75 -6.87
CA ARG A 29 0.91 -3.57 -7.41
C ARG A 29 0.38 -2.30 -6.77
N ALA A 30 -0.93 -2.24 -6.57
CA ALA A 30 -1.52 -1.07 -5.93
C ALA A 30 -0.98 -0.88 -4.51
N ARG A 31 -0.85 -1.98 -3.76
CA ARG A 31 -0.31 -1.89 -2.42
C ARG A 31 1.14 -1.42 -2.42
N ASP A 32 1.91 -1.87 -3.41
CA ASP A 32 3.29 -1.44 -3.52
C ASP A 32 3.39 0.04 -3.83
N ILE A 33 2.52 0.51 -4.73
CA ILE A 33 2.51 1.93 -5.07
C ILE A 33 2.11 2.77 -3.86
N GLU A 34 1.11 2.31 -3.12
CA GLU A 34 0.71 3.03 -1.91
C GLU A 34 1.85 3.13 -0.91
N ARG A 35 2.62 2.05 -0.77
CA ARG A 35 3.76 2.09 0.12
C ARG A 35 4.80 3.09 -0.37
N GLN A 36 5.03 3.14 -1.68
CA GLN A 36 5.98 4.09 -2.21
C GLN A 36 5.52 5.53 -2.01
N ILE A 37 4.22 5.77 -2.16
CA ILE A 37 3.70 7.11 -1.89
C ILE A 37 3.94 7.49 -0.43
N THR A 38 3.67 6.58 0.49
CA THR A 38 3.90 6.84 1.90
C THR A 38 5.36 7.14 2.17
N GLU A 39 6.26 6.39 1.56
CA GLU A 39 7.68 6.63 1.74
C GLU A 39 8.09 8.01 1.23
N CYS A 40 7.53 8.42 0.10
CA CYS A 40 7.82 9.74 -0.44
C CYS A 40 7.29 10.84 0.49
N GLU A 41 6.08 10.65 1.00
CA GLU A 41 5.51 11.62 1.92
C GLU A 41 6.34 11.73 3.18
N ASN A 42 6.84 10.62 3.68
CA ASN A 42 7.70 10.64 4.86
C ASN A 42 9.00 11.37 4.58
N MET A 43 9.55 11.17 3.39
CA MET A 43 10.77 11.89 3.00
C MET A 43 10.52 13.39 2.91
N GLU A 44 9.37 13.78 2.38
CA GLU A 44 9.02 15.20 2.32
C GLU A 44 8.94 15.81 3.71
N ILE A 45 8.33 15.07 4.64
CA ILE A 45 8.25 15.53 6.01
C ILE A 45 9.63 15.70 6.62
N LEU A 46 10.50 14.71 6.41
CA LEU A 46 11.86 14.78 6.93
C LEU A 46 12.61 15.98 6.37
N GLN A 47 12.45 16.23 5.07
CA GLN A 47 13.12 17.36 4.46
C GLN A 47 12.62 18.67 5.02
N ALA A 48 11.31 18.77 5.24
CA ALA A 48 10.74 19.99 5.83
C ALA A 48 11.26 20.19 7.25
N VAL A 49 11.34 19.10 8.03
CA VAL A 49 11.83 19.19 9.39
C VAL A 49 13.29 19.65 9.42
N ARG A 50 14.10 19.10 8.52
CA ARG A 50 15.50 19.52 8.46
C ARG A 50 15.65 20.99 8.13
N GLY A 51 14.70 21.54 7.40
CA GLY A 51 14.75 22.95 7.05
C GLY A 51 14.41 23.88 8.20
N VAL A 52 13.67 23.39 9.20
CA VAL A 52 13.25 24.25 10.31
C VAL A 52 13.98 23.95 11.61
N ALA A 53 14.42 22.73 11.81
CA ALA A 53 15.10 22.37 13.06
C ALA A 53 16.50 22.95 13.06
N SER A 54 16.85 23.67 14.13
CA SER A 54 18.15 24.32 14.21
C SER A 54 19.14 23.56 15.08
N SER A 55 18.71 22.50 15.74
CA SER A 55 19.61 21.72 16.60
C SER A 55 19.20 20.27 16.54
N PRO A 56 20.14 19.35 16.88
CA PRO A 56 19.81 17.95 16.93
C PRO A 56 18.67 17.62 17.92
N GLU A 57 18.60 18.37 18.99
CA GLU A 57 17.54 18.13 19.97
C GLU A 57 16.18 18.50 19.42
N GLU A 58 16.10 19.61 18.72
CA GLU A 58 14.86 20.00 18.08
C GLU A 58 14.46 18.98 17.02
N LEU A 59 15.42 18.53 16.25
CA LEU A 59 15.16 17.54 15.22
C LEU A 59 14.61 16.28 15.83
N ARG A 60 15.19 15.81 16.91
CA ARG A 60 14.73 14.60 17.57
C ARG A 60 13.32 14.77 18.10
N ALA A 61 13.03 15.90 18.69
CA ALA A 61 11.70 16.16 19.24
C ALA A 61 10.65 16.12 18.15
N VAL A 62 10.93 16.75 17.01
CA VAL A 62 9.98 16.77 15.90
C VAL A 62 9.82 15.39 15.32
N LEU A 63 10.90 14.64 15.19
CA LEU A 63 10.82 13.29 14.65
C LEU A 63 9.99 12.38 15.56
N ASP A 64 10.15 12.54 16.87
CA ASP A 64 9.35 11.76 17.81
C ASP A 64 7.87 12.07 17.67
N LEU A 65 7.55 13.36 17.50
CA LEU A 65 6.18 13.76 17.31
C LEU A 65 5.59 13.16 16.04
N ILE A 66 6.34 13.20 14.96
CA ILE A 66 5.90 12.64 13.68
C ILE A 66 5.68 11.15 13.82
N ARG A 67 6.58 10.47 14.49
CA ARG A 67 6.46 9.03 14.67
C ARG A 67 5.18 8.69 15.44
N THR A 68 4.87 9.46 16.45
CA THR A 68 3.64 9.26 17.21
C THR A 68 2.43 9.43 16.31
N MET A 69 2.44 10.45 15.47
CA MET A 69 1.31 10.74 14.61
C MET A 69 1.09 9.66 13.56
N THR A 70 2.17 9.09 13.04
CA THR A 70 2.05 8.13 11.96
C THR A 70 1.70 6.74 12.42
N THR A 71 1.98 6.41 13.68
CA THR A 71 1.69 5.06 14.16
C THR A 71 0.32 4.91 14.77
N SER A 72 -0.23 5.99 15.30
CA SER A 72 -1.53 5.91 15.97
C SER A 72 -2.63 5.37 15.09
N PRO A 73 -2.83 5.90 13.89
CA PRO A 73 -3.94 5.43 13.06
C PRO A 73 -3.83 3.96 12.71
N THR A 74 -2.62 3.49 12.51
CA THR A 74 -2.41 2.10 12.17
C THR A 74 -2.91 1.19 13.27
N THR A 75 -2.62 1.55 14.51
CA THR A 75 -3.04 0.76 15.63
C THR A 75 -4.55 0.64 15.71
N ASN A 76 -5.24 1.71 15.39
CA ASN A 76 -6.69 1.72 15.50
C ASN A 76 -7.36 0.81 14.51
N PHE A 77 -6.75 0.60 13.39
CA PHE A 77 -7.37 -0.19 12.34
C PHE A 77 -7.18 -1.68 12.53
N GLU A 78 -6.45 -2.06 13.52
CA GLU A 78 -6.14 -3.45 13.72
C GLU A 78 -7.29 -4.25 14.31
N LYS A 79 -8.39 -3.69 14.50
CA LYS A 79 -9.45 -4.39 15.16
C LYS A 79 -10.15 -5.36 14.32
#